data_d7cbcd82c746931d33ad2d6eb56044f8
#
_entry.id   d7cbcd82c746931d33ad2d6eb56044f8
#
_cell.length_a   1.000
_cell.length_b   1.000
_cell.length_c   1.000
_cell.angle_alpha   90.00
_cell.angle_beta   90.00
_cell.angle_gamma   90.00
#
_symmetry.space_group_name_H-M   'P 1'
#
loop_
_entity.id
_entity.type
_entity.pdbx_description
1 polymer ?
#
loop_
_entity_poly.entity_id
_entity_poly.type
_entity_poly.pdbx_seq_one_letter_code
_entity_poly.pdbx_strand_id
1 'polypeptide(L)'
;MRTFYFLFFVVFSTALYSQSKYQDILKGIESNRAQYSSIAQEIWSLAEMGYQEQQSSALLQKTLQEEGFQINSGVAGMPTAFVASYGSGKPVIAILGEYDALPGLSQKAVPYKASNEGVAGHACGHHLFGTASAAAAIALKNYLKESNQSGTIQFFGCPAEEGGSGKVYMTRAGLFDSVDVALHWHADNKNSASIRPALANKSAKFRFYGVSAHAAGAPEKGRSALDGVEAMNHMVNMLREHITESTRIHYVITQGGNAPNVVPDFAEVYYYARHLTRSEVVNVFDRIVDAAKGAALGTGTKMEYEMIGGTHELLFNETLQRRVHKNLETIGGYSYSEEERAFAEKISESLGTSLNNQYVEGVAPYATGGKAGGSTDVGDVSFAVPT
;
A
#
# COMPACT_ATOMS: atom_id res chain seq x y z
N MET A 1 -23.09 51.85 -12.52
CA MET A 1 -23.61 50.55 -13.06
C MET A 1 -22.74 49.89 -14.13
N ARG A 2 -21.71 50.50 -14.71
CA ARG A 2 -20.85 49.89 -15.72
C ARG A 2 -19.73 48.95 -15.16
N THR A 3 -19.30 49.14 -13.90
CA THR A 3 -18.20 48.38 -13.30
C THR A 3 -18.60 46.95 -12.85
N PHE A 4 -19.90 46.73 -12.57
CA PHE A 4 -20.41 45.43 -12.10
C PHE A 4 -20.50 44.39 -13.25
N TYR A 5 -20.76 44.79 -14.46
CA TYR A 5 -20.84 43.88 -15.61
C TYR A 5 -19.47 43.36 -16.04
N PHE A 6 -18.39 44.15 -15.85
CA PHE A 6 -17.03 43.74 -16.22
C PHE A 6 -16.49 42.67 -15.29
N LEU A 7 -16.78 42.75 -13.98
CA LEU A 7 -16.39 41.72 -13.02
C LEU A 7 -17.12 40.38 -13.26
N PHE A 8 -18.41 40.44 -13.64
CA PHE A 8 -19.20 39.24 -13.93
C PHE A 8 -18.73 38.51 -15.19
N PHE A 9 -18.30 39.25 -16.20
CA PHE A 9 -17.79 38.71 -17.47
C PHE A 9 -16.40 38.05 -17.29
N VAL A 10 -15.53 38.62 -16.47
CA VAL A 10 -14.20 38.08 -16.16
C VAL A 10 -14.31 36.79 -15.34
N VAL A 11 -15.20 36.73 -14.36
CA VAL A 11 -15.45 35.52 -13.56
C VAL A 11 -16.05 34.39 -14.41
N PHE A 12 -16.95 34.72 -15.34
CA PHE A 12 -17.55 33.72 -16.23
C PHE A 12 -16.54 33.20 -17.28
N SER A 13 -15.68 34.06 -17.80
CA SER A 13 -14.64 33.65 -18.76
C SER A 13 -13.54 32.79 -18.12
N THR A 14 -13.17 33.05 -16.88
CA THR A 14 -12.18 32.22 -16.16
C THR A 14 -12.75 30.85 -15.77
N ALA A 15 -14.02 30.77 -15.46
CA ALA A 15 -14.69 29.49 -15.16
C ALA A 15 -14.81 28.61 -16.41
N LEU A 16 -15.19 29.18 -17.56
CA LEU A 16 -15.27 28.48 -18.85
C LEU A 16 -13.89 28.00 -19.34
N TYR A 17 -12.86 28.83 -19.19
CA TYR A 17 -11.50 28.47 -19.55
C TYR A 17 -10.92 27.34 -18.67
N SER A 18 -11.20 27.36 -17.37
CA SER A 18 -10.82 26.30 -16.44
C SER A 18 -11.50 24.97 -16.79
N GLN A 19 -12.78 25.01 -17.15
CA GLN A 19 -13.56 23.82 -17.50
C GLN A 19 -13.11 23.21 -18.84
N SER A 20 -12.73 24.05 -19.82
CA SER A 20 -12.17 23.60 -21.09
C SER A 20 -10.83 22.84 -20.89
N LYS A 21 -9.90 23.43 -20.14
CA LYS A 21 -8.59 22.80 -19.88
C LYS A 21 -8.71 21.47 -19.14
N TYR A 22 -9.63 21.37 -18.21
CA TYR A 22 -9.91 20.13 -17.49
C TYR A 22 -10.35 19.01 -18.45
N GLN A 23 -11.25 19.32 -19.38
CA GLN A 23 -11.69 18.35 -20.40
C GLN A 23 -10.55 17.94 -21.33
N ASP A 24 -9.61 18.83 -21.65
CA ASP A 24 -8.47 18.49 -22.49
C ASP A 24 -7.49 17.52 -21.80
N ILE A 25 -7.28 17.66 -20.48
CA ILE A 25 -6.52 16.69 -19.67
C ILE A 25 -7.17 15.30 -19.73
N LEU A 26 -8.48 15.22 -19.52
CA LEU A 26 -9.20 13.94 -19.56
C LEU A 26 -9.15 13.30 -20.96
N LYS A 27 -9.31 14.08 -22.03
CA LYS A 27 -9.17 13.59 -23.40
C LYS A 27 -7.76 13.08 -23.67
N GLY A 28 -6.72 13.76 -23.16
CA GLY A 28 -5.33 13.32 -23.28
C GLY A 28 -5.09 11.95 -22.63
N ILE A 29 -5.64 11.71 -21.46
CA ILE A 29 -5.59 10.39 -20.80
C ILE A 29 -6.34 9.36 -21.63
N GLU A 30 -7.57 9.68 -22.05
CA GLU A 30 -8.43 8.76 -22.80
C GLU A 30 -7.83 8.36 -24.16
N SER A 31 -7.17 9.29 -24.86
CA SER A 31 -6.51 8.99 -26.14
C SER A 31 -5.38 7.96 -26.03
N ASN A 32 -4.81 7.81 -24.83
CA ASN A 32 -3.75 6.85 -24.53
C ASN A 32 -4.26 5.61 -23.76
N ARG A 33 -5.58 5.41 -23.67
CA ARG A 33 -6.22 4.28 -22.95
C ARG A 33 -5.60 2.92 -23.32
N ALA A 34 -5.43 2.64 -24.61
CA ALA A 34 -4.89 1.35 -25.06
C ALA A 34 -3.45 1.12 -24.56
N GLN A 35 -2.62 2.15 -24.56
CA GLN A 35 -1.25 2.08 -24.05
C GLN A 35 -1.23 1.81 -22.55
N TYR A 36 -1.99 2.59 -21.76
CA TYR A 36 -2.05 2.41 -20.31
C TYR A 36 -2.65 1.06 -19.91
N SER A 37 -3.68 0.59 -20.64
CA SER A 37 -4.24 -0.75 -20.42
C SER A 37 -3.22 -1.84 -20.71
N SER A 38 -2.40 -1.69 -21.76
CA SER A 38 -1.33 -2.66 -22.08
C SER A 38 -0.26 -2.70 -20.99
N ILE A 39 0.17 -1.54 -20.47
CA ILE A 39 1.14 -1.45 -19.37
C ILE A 39 0.59 -2.15 -18.10
N ALA A 40 -0.66 -1.85 -17.73
CA ALA A 40 -1.28 -2.47 -16.57
C ALA A 40 -1.40 -4.00 -16.72
N GLN A 41 -1.76 -4.49 -17.91
CA GLN A 41 -1.86 -5.92 -18.19
C GLN A 41 -0.49 -6.61 -18.18
N GLU A 42 0.57 -5.93 -18.65
CA GLU A 42 1.94 -6.44 -18.61
C GLU A 42 2.41 -6.58 -17.16
N ILE A 43 2.25 -5.55 -16.32
CA ILE A 43 2.57 -5.62 -14.89
C ILE A 43 1.75 -6.72 -14.20
N TRP A 44 0.45 -6.84 -14.51
CA TRP A 44 -0.41 -7.91 -13.99
C TRP A 44 0.13 -9.30 -14.34
N SER A 45 0.64 -9.48 -15.56
CA SER A 45 1.18 -10.75 -16.03
C SER A 45 2.55 -11.09 -15.42
N LEU A 46 3.37 -10.08 -15.14
CA LEU A 46 4.66 -10.23 -14.47
C LEU A 46 4.49 -10.70 -13.02
N ALA A 47 3.51 -10.17 -12.30
CA ALA A 47 3.17 -10.51 -10.94
C ALA A 47 4.39 -10.64 -10.01
N GLU A 48 5.30 -9.67 -10.05
CA GLU A 48 6.56 -9.65 -9.29
C GLU A 48 6.30 -9.24 -7.85
N MET A 49 6.84 -9.99 -6.91
CA MET A 49 6.67 -9.72 -5.47
C MET A 49 7.58 -8.57 -5.01
N GLY A 50 7.25 -8.01 -3.85
CA GLY A 50 7.98 -6.90 -3.25
C GLY A 50 9.50 -7.09 -3.23
N TYR A 51 10.22 -6.03 -3.59
CA TYR A 51 11.67 -5.95 -3.85
C TYR A 51 12.19 -6.79 -5.03
N GLN A 52 11.31 -7.47 -5.76
CA GLN A 52 11.64 -8.28 -6.95
C GLN A 52 11.01 -7.71 -8.23
N GLU A 53 10.35 -6.56 -8.16
CA GLU A 53 9.58 -5.92 -9.23
C GLU A 53 10.50 -5.28 -10.29
N GLN A 54 11.47 -6.03 -10.80
CA GLN A 54 12.50 -5.50 -11.70
C GLN A 54 11.92 -5.07 -13.04
N GLN A 55 11.07 -5.90 -13.64
CA GLN A 55 10.49 -5.64 -14.95
C GLN A 55 9.35 -4.62 -14.86
N SER A 56 8.51 -4.73 -13.84
CA SER A 56 7.42 -3.77 -13.58
C SER A 56 7.96 -2.36 -13.34
N SER A 57 9.01 -2.23 -12.51
CA SER A 57 9.70 -0.97 -12.27
C SER A 57 10.34 -0.43 -13.55
N ALA A 58 11.07 -1.27 -14.31
CA ALA A 58 11.71 -0.86 -15.56
C ALA A 58 10.71 -0.40 -16.61
N LEU A 59 9.54 -1.05 -16.71
CA LEU A 59 8.48 -0.67 -17.64
C LEU A 59 7.92 0.72 -17.31
N LEU A 60 7.63 1.00 -16.04
CA LEU A 60 7.17 2.32 -15.61
C LEU A 60 8.24 3.40 -15.77
N GLN A 61 9.51 3.10 -15.44
CA GLN A 61 10.64 4.01 -15.67
C GLN A 61 10.78 4.37 -17.16
N LYS A 62 10.76 3.36 -18.04
CA LYS A 62 10.83 3.55 -19.49
C LYS A 62 9.67 4.43 -19.98
N THR A 63 8.45 4.13 -19.58
CA THR A 63 7.26 4.90 -19.96
C THR A 63 7.40 6.38 -19.57
N LEU A 64 7.85 6.67 -18.35
CA LEU A 64 8.04 8.05 -17.89
C LEU A 64 9.24 8.73 -18.57
N GLN A 65 10.32 7.99 -18.83
CA GLN A 65 11.49 8.52 -19.54
C GLN A 65 11.17 8.91 -20.98
N GLU A 66 10.40 8.10 -21.71
CA GLU A 66 9.92 8.39 -23.06
C GLU A 66 9.05 9.66 -23.10
N GLU A 67 8.35 9.93 -22.00
CA GLU A 67 7.57 11.17 -21.81
C GLU A 67 8.40 12.36 -21.30
N GLY A 68 9.72 12.22 -21.17
CA GLY A 68 10.65 13.29 -20.85
C GLY A 68 10.90 13.52 -19.35
N PHE A 69 10.51 12.59 -18.49
CA PHE A 69 10.91 12.63 -17.09
C PHE A 69 12.38 12.23 -16.92
N GLN A 70 13.06 12.83 -15.97
CA GLN A 70 14.38 12.43 -15.50
C GLN A 70 14.24 11.34 -14.46
N ILE A 71 14.87 10.20 -14.67
CA ILE A 71 14.75 9.03 -13.80
C ILE A 71 15.94 8.97 -12.84
N ASN A 72 15.66 8.81 -11.54
CA ASN A 72 16.62 8.46 -10.51
C ASN A 72 16.25 7.10 -9.93
N SER A 73 16.96 6.05 -10.32
CA SER A 73 16.68 4.65 -9.98
C SER A 73 17.48 4.22 -8.76
N GLY A 74 17.02 3.16 -8.08
CA GLY A 74 17.71 2.56 -6.93
C GLY A 74 17.72 3.42 -5.68
N VAL A 75 16.75 4.33 -5.56
CA VAL A 75 16.66 5.26 -4.42
C VAL A 75 16.41 4.52 -3.10
N ALA A 76 16.84 5.10 -2.00
CA ALA A 76 16.75 4.53 -0.65
C ALA A 76 17.38 3.11 -0.53
N GLY A 77 18.34 2.78 -1.42
CA GLY A 77 19.01 1.47 -1.43
C GLY A 77 18.16 0.31 -1.96
N MET A 78 17.02 0.59 -2.57
CA MET A 78 16.10 -0.41 -3.14
C MET A 78 16.21 -0.41 -4.67
N PRO A 79 16.72 -1.47 -5.31
CA PRO A 79 16.95 -1.49 -6.76
C PRO A 79 15.71 -1.23 -7.60
N THR A 80 14.53 -1.59 -7.11
CA THR A 80 13.25 -1.45 -7.81
C THR A 80 12.52 -0.13 -7.50
N ALA A 81 13.02 0.67 -6.52
CA ALA A 81 12.49 2.01 -6.22
C ALA A 81 13.09 3.06 -7.15
N PHE A 82 12.29 4.05 -7.54
CA PHE A 82 12.77 5.16 -8.36
C PHE A 82 11.95 6.44 -8.14
N VAL A 83 12.54 7.57 -8.53
CA VAL A 83 11.84 8.86 -8.63
C VAL A 83 12.00 9.37 -10.05
N ALA A 84 10.89 9.69 -10.71
CA ALA A 84 10.85 10.32 -12.01
C ALA A 84 10.41 11.78 -11.87
N SER A 85 11.23 12.73 -12.31
CA SER A 85 11.00 14.18 -12.09
C SER A 85 10.84 14.91 -13.40
N TYR A 86 9.91 15.87 -13.44
CA TYR A 86 9.70 16.79 -14.57
C TYR A 86 9.41 18.20 -14.07
N GLY A 87 9.92 19.21 -14.80
CA GLY A 87 9.72 20.63 -14.48
C GLY A 87 10.72 21.16 -13.46
N SER A 88 10.45 22.34 -12.93
CA SER A 88 11.30 22.99 -11.93
C SER A 88 10.53 24.02 -11.12
N GLY A 89 11.00 24.28 -9.90
CA GLY A 89 10.37 25.23 -8.99
C GLY A 89 9.20 24.65 -8.20
N LYS A 90 8.49 25.53 -7.54
CA LYS A 90 7.36 25.22 -6.66
C LYS A 90 6.02 25.41 -7.38
N PRO A 91 4.96 24.65 -7.01
CA PRO A 91 4.97 23.58 -6.01
C PRO A 91 5.66 22.30 -6.52
N VAL A 92 6.18 21.47 -5.59
CA VAL A 92 6.64 20.11 -5.86
C VAL A 92 5.52 19.14 -5.49
N ILE A 93 4.96 18.47 -6.48
CA ILE A 93 3.84 17.54 -6.33
C ILE A 93 4.34 16.12 -6.54
N ALA A 94 4.23 15.30 -5.52
CA ALA A 94 4.51 13.87 -5.59
C ALA A 94 3.24 13.10 -5.98
N ILE A 95 3.39 12.12 -6.87
CA ILE A 95 2.38 11.13 -7.21
C ILE A 95 2.98 9.77 -6.91
N LEU A 96 2.36 9.02 -5.99
CA LEU A 96 2.84 7.71 -5.58
C LEU A 96 2.27 6.63 -6.49
N GLY A 97 3.06 5.63 -6.82
CA GLY A 97 2.64 4.46 -7.60
C GLY A 97 3.26 3.17 -7.05
N GLU A 98 2.45 2.14 -6.89
CA GLU A 98 2.82 0.80 -6.44
C GLU A 98 2.69 -0.20 -7.59
N TYR A 99 3.44 -1.31 -7.55
CA TYR A 99 3.47 -2.29 -8.63
C TYR A 99 3.88 -3.69 -8.17
N ASP A 100 3.89 -3.96 -6.87
CA ASP A 100 4.19 -5.27 -6.29
C ASP A 100 2.96 -6.17 -6.23
N ALA A 101 3.18 -7.49 -6.32
CA ALA A 101 2.18 -8.55 -6.26
C ALA A 101 2.25 -9.31 -4.94
N LEU A 102 1.14 -9.97 -4.59
CA LEU A 102 0.98 -10.79 -3.39
C LEU A 102 1.35 -12.25 -3.64
N PRO A 103 2.11 -12.89 -2.74
CA PRO A 103 2.44 -14.31 -2.86
C PRO A 103 1.19 -15.20 -2.70
N GLY A 104 1.16 -16.32 -3.42
CA GLY A 104 0.11 -17.34 -3.31
C GLY A 104 -1.25 -16.95 -3.92
N LEU A 105 -1.37 -15.77 -4.54
CA LEU A 105 -2.63 -15.24 -5.06
C LEU A 105 -2.66 -15.16 -6.59
N SER A 106 -2.00 -16.10 -7.28
CA SER A 106 -2.06 -16.17 -8.73
C SER A 106 -3.49 -16.40 -9.21
N GLN A 107 -3.92 -15.67 -10.26
CA GLN A 107 -5.28 -15.70 -10.75
C GLN A 107 -5.31 -15.60 -12.29
N LYS A 108 -6.11 -16.41 -12.95
CA LYS A 108 -6.42 -16.28 -14.38
C LYS A 108 -7.40 -15.14 -14.60
N ALA A 109 -7.39 -14.55 -15.79
CA ALA A 109 -8.36 -13.53 -16.21
C ALA A 109 -9.72 -14.19 -16.57
N VAL A 110 -10.35 -14.80 -15.57
CA VAL A 110 -11.66 -15.48 -15.69
C VAL A 110 -12.56 -15.05 -14.52
N PRO A 111 -13.89 -15.06 -14.68
CA PRO A 111 -14.83 -14.57 -13.68
C PRO A 111 -15.11 -15.58 -12.55
N TYR A 112 -14.16 -16.39 -12.19
CA TYR A 112 -14.23 -17.35 -11.09
C TYR A 112 -12.82 -17.64 -10.56
N LYS A 113 -12.71 -18.17 -9.36
CA LYS A 113 -11.41 -18.52 -8.75
C LYS A 113 -10.72 -19.60 -9.58
N ALA A 114 -9.62 -19.23 -10.22
CA ALA A 114 -8.77 -20.14 -10.99
C ALA A 114 -7.33 -19.67 -10.93
N SER A 115 -6.47 -20.41 -10.24
CA SER A 115 -5.04 -20.14 -10.22
C SER A 115 -4.41 -20.43 -11.59
N ASN A 116 -3.43 -19.62 -11.97
CA ASN A 116 -2.49 -19.97 -13.03
C ASN A 116 -1.26 -20.66 -12.41
N GLU A 117 -0.24 -20.98 -13.21
CA GLU A 117 0.98 -21.66 -12.71
C GLU A 117 1.91 -20.74 -11.91
N GLY A 118 1.61 -19.43 -11.83
CA GLY A 118 2.41 -18.44 -11.10
C GLY A 118 2.28 -18.57 -9.59
N VAL A 119 3.31 -18.08 -8.90
CA VAL A 119 3.40 -18.11 -7.42
C VAL A 119 2.81 -16.86 -6.75
N ALA A 120 2.51 -15.80 -7.52
CA ALA A 120 2.00 -14.52 -7.06
C ALA A 120 0.93 -13.95 -7.99
N GLY A 121 0.19 -12.94 -7.54
CA GLY A 121 -0.82 -12.25 -8.34
C GLY A 121 -1.21 -10.90 -7.75
N HIS A 122 -1.72 -10.01 -8.60
CA HIS A 122 -2.13 -8.66 -8.24
C HIS A 122 -3.54 -8.62 -7.63
N ALA A 123 -3.71 -9.21 -6.45
CA ALA A 123 -4.98 -9.23 -5.74
C ALA A 123 -5.34 -7.87 -5.12
N CYS A 124 -4.35 -6.99 -4.90
CA CYS A 124 -4.54 -5.64 -4.36
C CYS A 124 -4.67 -4.55 -5.44
N GLY A 125 -4.46 -4.90 -6.72
CA GLY A 125 -4.63 -3.97 -7.84
C GLY A 125 -3.45 -3.03 -8.09
N HIS A 126 -2.26 -3.30 -7.58
CA HIS A 126 -1.08 -2.43 -7.72
C HIS A 126 -0.63 -2.25 -9.18
N HIS A 127 -0.90 -3.21 -10.07
CA HIS A 127 -0.70 -3.06 -11.52
C HIS A 127 -1.51 -1.90 -12.12
N LEU A 128 -2.74 -1.68 -11.61
CA LEU A 128 -3.58 -0.53 -11.97
C LEU A 128 -3.06 0.75 -11.30
N PHE A 129 -2.67 0.63 -10.03
CA PHE A 129 -2.23 1.77 -9.24
C PHE A 129 -0.97 2.41 -9.83
N GLY A 130 0.08 1.65 -10.07
CA GLY A 130 1.33 2.16 -10.67
C GLY A 130 1.09 2.80 -12.04
N THR A 131 0.32 2.13 -12.89
CA THR A 131 0.04 2.59 -14.26
C THR A 131 -0.80 3.87 -14.27
N ALA A 132 -1.90 3.93 -13.52
CA ALA A 132 -2.77 5.10 -13.51
C ALA A 132 -2.10 6.31 -12.85
N SER A 133 -1.27 6.08 -11.83
CA SER A 133 -0.45 7.13 -11.23
C SER A 133 0.59 7.68 -12.21
N ALA A 134 1.22 6.84 -13.03
CA ALA A 134 2.12 7.28 -14.11
C ALA A 134 1.36 8.08 -15.17
N ALA A 135 0.18 7.63 -15.59
CA ALA A 135 -0.68 8.36 -16.51
C ALA A 135 -1.07 9.74 -15.96
N ALA A 136 -1.38 9.84 -14.68
CA ALA A 136 -1.69 11.11 -14.00
C ALA A 136 -0.46 12.05 -13.98
N ALA A 137 0.73 11.53 -13.70
CA ALA A 137 1.97 12.30 -13.75
C ALA A 137 2.25 12.86 -15.17
N ILE A 138 2.06 12.04 -16.20
CA ILE A 138 2.20 12.43 -17.61
C ILE A 138 1.18 13.51 -17.98
N ALA A 139 -0.07 13.33 -17.58
CA ALA A 139 -1.12 14.31 -17.84
C ALA A 139 -0.83 15.67 -17.18
N LEU A 140 -0.36 15.65 -15.93
CA LEU A 140 0.02 16.86 -15.20
C LEU A 140 1.26 17.53 -15.80
N LYS A 141 2.26 16.74 -16.25
CA LYS A 141 3.40 17.24 -17.01
C LYS A 141 2.96 17.98 -18.29
N ASN A 142 2.03 17.40 -19.07
CA ASN A 142 1.51 18.01 -20.28
C ASN A 142 0.79 19.32 -19.94
N TYR A 143 -0.01 19.35 -18.89
CA TYR A 143 -0.66 20.57 -18.40
C TYR A 143 0.35 21.69 -18.05
N LEU A 144 1.43 21.37 -17.31
CA LEU A 144 2.48 22.35 -16.99
C LEU A 144 3.12 22.93 -18.25
N LYS A 145 3.46 22.06 -19.22
CA LYS A 145 4.06 22.45 -20.50
C LYS A 145 3.15 23.39 -21.28
N GLU A 146 1.86 23.06 -21.41
CA GLU A 146 0.89 23.86 -22.18
C GLU A 146 0.52 25.17 -21.50
N SER A 147 0.43 25.17 -20.16
CA SER A 147 0.07 26.36 -19.40
C SER A 147 1.23 27.29 -19.10
N ASN A 148 2.47 26.89 -19.42
CA ASN A 148 3.70 27.60 -19.10
C ASN A 148 3.80 27.98 -17.61
N GLN A 149 3.29 27.10 -16.72
CA GLN A 149 3.35 27.27 -15.28
C GLN A 149 4.63 26.64 -14.71
N SER A 150 5.19 27.25 -13.67
CA SER A 150 6.28 26.65 -12.89
C SER A 150 5.72 25.59 -11.96
N GLY A 151 6.51 24.59 -11.69
CA GLY A 151 6.21 23.50 -10.75
C GLY A 151 7.05 22.27 -11.08
N THR A 152 7.15 21.38 -10.13
CA THR A 152 7.85 20.10 -10.27
C THR A 152 6.88 18.96 -10.03
N ILE A 153 6.81 18.02 -10.97
CA ILE A 153 6.07 16.78 -10.82
C ILE A 153 7.07 15.67 -10.53
N GLN A 154 6.84 14.92 -9.47
CA GLN A 154 7.63 13.75 -9.11
C GLN A 154 6.73 12.53 -9.03
N PHE A 155 6.96 11.54 -9.89
CA PHE A 155 6.39 10.22 -9.72
C PHE A 155 7.33 9.40 -8.83
N PHE A 156 6.80 8.84 -7.77
CA PHE A 156 7.52 7.95 -6.86
C PHE A 156 7.11 6.51 -7.16
N GLY A 157 8.01 5.75 -7.77
CA GLY A 157 7.86 4.29 -7.91
C GLY A 157 8.19 3.62 -6.59
N CYS A 158 7.14 3.16 -5.91
CA CYS A 158 7.18 2.65 -4.54
C CYS A 158 7.05 1.13 -4.54
N PRO A 159 8.16 0.37 -4.38
CA PRO A 159 8.10 -1.09 -4.33
C PRO A 159 7.64 -1.61 -2.98
N ALA A 160 7.26 -2.88 -2.93
CA ALA A 160 7.12 -3.69 -1.73
C ALA A 160 6.16 -3.12 -0.67
N GLU A 161 5.00 -2.57 -1.08
CA GLU A 161 3.95 -2.18 -0.13
C GLU A 161 3.46 -3.40 0.66
N GLU A 162 3.30 -4.55 -0.01
CA GLU A 162 2.82 -5.82 0.52
C GLU A 162 3.84 -6.49 1.47
N GLY A 163 3.97 -5.89 2.65
CA GLY A 163 4.79 -6.41 3.75
C GLY A 163 6.26 -6.00 3.77
N GLY A 164 6.76 -5.31 2.73
CA GLY A 164 8.14 -4.81 2.67
C GLY A 164 8.30 -3.36 3.14
N SER A 165 7.23 -2.57 3.09
CA SER A 165 7.19 -1.17 3.56
C SER A 165 8.20 -0.26 2.83
N GLY A 166 8.24 -0.31 1.49
CA GLY A 166 9.20 0.45 0.68
C GLY A 166 9.15 1.97 0.92
N LYS A 167 7.95 2.54 1.11
CA LYS A 167 7.78 3.98 1.38
C LYS A 167 8.36 4.41 2.73
N VAL A 168 8.43 3.50 3.72
CA VAL A 168 9.12 3.78 5.00
C VAL A 168 10.61 4.05 4.74
N TYR A 169 11.26 3.24 3.91
CA TYR A 169 12.67 3.45 3.55
C TYR A 169 12.85 4.74 2.73
N MET A 170 11.94 5.03 1.80
CA MET A 170 11.97 6.26 1.01
C MET A 170 11.81 7.50 1.89
N THR A 171 10.90 7.47 2.86
CA THR A 171 10.70 8.54 3.84
C THR A 171 11.92 8.72 4.73
N ARG A 172 12.49 7.65 5.25
CA ARG A 172 13.72 7.67 6.06
C ARG A 172 14.94 8.20 5.30
N ALA A 173 14.98 8.00 3.98
CA ALA A 173 16.02 8.54 3.12
C ALA A 173 15.81 10.03 2.76
N GLY A 174 14.77 10.69 3.29
CA GLY A 174 14.50 12.11 3.07
C GLY A 174 13.96 12.44 1.67
N LEU A 175 13.46 11.44 0.92
CA LEU A 175 13.02 11.66 -0.47
C LEU A 175 11.80 12.58 -0.56
N PHE A 176 11.04 12.74 0.52
CA PHE A 176 9.86 13.60 0.58
C PHE A 176 10.12 15.00 1.17
N ASP A 177 11.36 15.31 1.66
CA ASP A 177 11.66 16.55 2.35
C ASP A 177 11.45 17.81 1.53
N SER A 178 11.57 17.72 0.20
CA SER A 178 11.37 18.84 -0.72
C SER A 178 9.96 18.88 -1.33
N VAL A 179 9.11 17.90 -1.04
CA VAL A 179 7.75 17.76 -1.60
C VAL A 179 6.79 18.67 -0.83
N ASP A 180 5.90 19.37 -1.54
CA ASP A 180 4.88 20.22 -0.94
C ASP A 180 3.57 19.47 -0.68
N VAL A 181 3.25 18.46 -1.54
CA VAL A 181 2.07 17.61 -1.43
C VAL A 181 2.31 16.27 -2.08
N ALA A 182 1.84 15.19 -1.46
CA ALA A 182 1.80 13.87 -2.05
C ALA A 182 0.36 13.44 -2.34
N LEU A 183 0.15 12.83 -3.50
CA LEU A 183 -1.13 12.28 -3.93
C LEU A 183 -1.02 10.77 -4.07
N HIS A 184 -2.00 10.09 -3.50
CA HIS A 184 -2.09 8.64 -3.45
C HIS A 184 -3.53 8.19 -3.68
N TRP A 185 -3.72 7.02 -4.24
CA TRP A 185 -5.01 6.36 -4.35
C TRP A 185 -4.84 4.85 -4.20
N HIS A 186 -5.91 4.11 -4.06
CA HIS A 186 -5.87 2.65 -4.01
C HIS A 186 -7.07 2.07 -4.76
N ALA A 187 -6.86 0.96 -5.48
CA ALA A 187 -7.93 0.25 -6.15
C ALA A 187 -8.96 -0.28 -5.14
N ASP A 188 -10.24 -0.04 -5.42
CA ASP A 188 -11.37 -0.46 -4.58
C ASP A 188 -12.57 -0.76 -5.49
N ASN A 189 -13.63 -1.29 -4.95
CA ASN A 189 -14.89 -1.57 -5.65
C ASN A 189 -15.84 -0.36 -5.75
N LYS A 190 -15.35 0.85 -5.46
CA LYS A 190 -16.13 2.10 -5.51
C LYS A 190 -15.24 3.32 -5.67
N ASN A 191 -15.77 4.36 -6.30
CA ASN A 191 -15.16 5.68 -6.34
C ASN A 191 -15.44 6.42 -5.04
N SER A 192 -14.42 6.70 -4.23
CA SER A 192 -14.54 7.37 -2.95
C SER A 192 -13.24 8.08 -2.57
N ALA A 193 -13.34 9.25 -1.95
CA ALA A 193 -12.23 9.94 -1.31
C ALA A 193 -12.52 10.18 0.19
N SER A 194 -13.31 9.31 0.80
CA SER A 194 -13.68 9.41 2.22
C SER A 194 -12.51 9.11 3.14
N ILE A 195 -12.48 9.79 4.29
CA ILE A 195 -11.49 9.54 5.33
C ILE A 195 -11.75 8.16 5.96
N ARG A 196 -10.80 7.25 5.83
CA ARG A 196 -10.79 5.95 6.49
C ARG A 196 -9.48 5.74 7.23
N PRO A 197 -9.49 5.30 8.49
CA PRO A 197 -8.28 4.97 9.22
C PRO A 197 -7.51 3.82 8.55
N ALA A 198 -6.18 3.98 8.44
CA ALA A 198 -5.26 2.88 8.24
C ALA A 198 -4.50 2.65 9.54
N LEU A 199 -4.26 1.38 9.87
CA LEU A 199 -3.66 1.00 11.14
C LEU A 199 -2.13 1.16 11.09
N ALA A 200 -1.56 1.73 12.14
CA ALA A 200 -0.15 1.54 12.42
C ALA A 200 0.14 0.06 12.71
N ASN A 201 1.35 -0.40 12.40
CA ASN A 201 1.79 -1.75 12.72
C ASN A 201 3.25 -1.82 13.15
N LYS A 202 3.60 -2.92 13.81
CA LYS A 202 4.97 -3.43 13.99
C LYS A 202 4.96 -4.94 13.84
N SER A 203 5.99 -5.46 13.19
CA SER A 203 6.14 -6.90 12.99
C SER A 203 7.58 -7.35 13.21
N ALA A 204 7.73 -8.52 13.82
CA ALA A 204 9.03 -9.12 14.09
C ALA A 204 8.97 -10.65 14.13
N LYS A 205 10.08 -11.26 13.78
CA LYS A 205 10.35 -12.68 14.00
C LYS A 205 11.07 -12.86 15.32
N PHE A 206 10.51 -13.65 16.21
CA PHE A 206 11.13 -14.03 17.46
C PHE A 206 11.69 -15.44 17.32
N ARG A 207 12.98 -15.58 17.59
CA ARG A 207 13.74 -16.83 17.48
C ARG A 207 14.18 -17.29 18.84
N PHE A 208 13.87 -18.54 19.15
CA PHE A 208 14.29 -19.19 20.37
C PHE A 208 15.35 -20.23 20.05
N TYR A 209 16.38 -20.27 20.87
CA TYR A 209 17.50 -21.19 20.76
C TYR A 209 17.57 -22.01 22.04
N GLY A 210 17.49 -23.32 21.91
CA GLY A 210 17.48 -24.28 22.99
C GLY A 210 18.66 -25.26 22.91
N VAL A 211 18.45 -26.46 23.45
CA VAL A 211 19.44 -27.56 23.43
C VAL A 211 18.72 -28.83 23.01
N SER A 212 19.16 -29.44 21.92
CA SER A 212 18.64 -30.75 21.48
C SER A 212 18.98 -31.88 22.44
N ALA A 213 18.03 -32.80 22.61
CA ALA A 213 18.21 -34.04 23.35
C ALA A 213 17.25 -35.12 22.81
N HIS A 214 17.52 -36.38 23.12
CA HIS A 214 16.56 -37.43 22.83
C HIS A 214 15.37 -37.33 23.80
N ALA A 215 14.17 -37.04 23.28
CA ALA A 215 13.01 -36.66 24.07
C ALA A 215 12.54 -37.76 25.08
N ALA A 216 12.85 -39.03 24.80
CA ALA A 216 12.54 -40.13 25.72
C ALA A 216 13.75 -40.63 26.51
N GLY A 217 14.97 -40.54 25.93
CA GLY A 217 16.15 -41.18 26.55
C GLY A 217 16.94 -40.23 27.48
N ALA A 218 16.88 -38.93 27.27
CA ALA A 218 17.62 -37.94 28.07
C ALA A 218 16.96 -36.54 28.02
N PRO A 219 15.63 -36.42 28.27
CA PRO A 219 14.92 -35.16 28.12
C PRO A 219 15.46 -34.07 29.06
N GLU A 220 15.98 -34.42 30.22
CA GLU A 220 16.55 -33.50 31.21
C GLU A 220 17.78 -32.72 30.68
N LYS A 221 18.43 -33.22 29.64
CA LYS A 221 19.56 -32.55 28.98
C LYS A 221 19.13 -31.55 27.93
N GLY A 222 17.87 -31.60 27.50
CA GLY A 222 17.30 -30.70 26.51
C GLY A 222 16.79 -29.37 27.09
N ARG A 223 16.66 -28.39 26.21
CA ARG A 223 15.89 -27.15 26.43
C ARG A 223 15.13 -26.87 25.14
N SER A 224 13.81 -27.04 25.18
CA SER A 224 12.99 -26.93 23.99
C SER A 224 12.81 -25.46 23.58
N ALA A 225 13.29 -25.12 22.41
CA ALA A 225 13.02 -23.83 21.81
C ALA A 225 11.53 -23.63 21.48
N LEU A 226 10.82 -24.70 21.15
CA LEU A 226 9.38 -24.67 20.93
C LEU A 226 8.63 -24.33 22.22
N ASP A 227 9.03 -24.84 23.37
CA ASP A 227 8.42 -24.46 24.66
C ASP A 227 8.58 -22.96 24.93
N GLY A 228 9.72 -22.35 24.49
CA GLY A 228 9.93 -20.90 24.53
C GLY A 228 8.91 -20.15 23.69
N VAL A 229 8.66 -20.61 22.47
CA VAL A 229 7.63 -20.03 21.58
C VAL A 229 6.22 -20.20 22.16
N GLU A 230 5.88 -21.41 22.68
CA GLU A 230 4.57 -21.67 23.25
C GLU A 230 4.32 -20.84 24.52
N ALA A 231 5.32 -20.74 25.40
CA ALA A 231 5.25 -19.90 26.60
C ALA A 231 5.04 -18.42 26.23
N MET A 232 5.79 -17.90 25.26
CA MET A 232 5.58 -16.55 24.72
C MET A 232 4.17 -16.37 24.20
N ASN A 233 3.70 -17.27 23.36
CA ASN A 233 2.35 -17.21 22.77
C ASN A 233 1.26 -17.22 23.84
N HIS A 234 1.44 -18.04 24.91
CA HIS A 234 0.52 -18.08 26.03
C HIS A 234 0.49 -16.74 26.80
N MET A 235 1.65 -16.17 27.13
CA MET A 235 1.74 -14.86 27.79
C MET A 235 1.13 -13.74 26.94
N VAL A 236 1.38 -13.73 25.62
CA VAL A 236 0.79 -12.74 24.71
C VAL A 236 -0.72 -12.93 24.58
N ASN A 237 -1.24 -14.16 24.65
CA ASN A 237 -2.68 -14.39 24.66
C ASN A 237 -3.33 -13.87 25.95
N MET A 238 -2.70 -13.99 27.10
CA MET A 238 -3.16 -13.33 28.34
C MET A 238 -3.10 -11.81 28.25
N LEU A 239 -2.08 -11.26 27.58
CA LEU A 239 -1.95 -9.83 27.36
C LEU A 239 -3.16 -9.22 26.61
N ARG A 240 -3.84 -9.98 25.74
CA ARG A 240 -5.01 -9.51 24.98
C ARG A 240 -6.16 -8.99 25.84
N GLU A 241 -6.29 -9.46 27.08
CA GLU A 241 -7.29 -8.98 28.03
C GLU A 241 -6.96 -7.59 28.62
N HIS A 242 -5.73 -7.09 28.39
CA HIS A 242 -5.18 -5.89 29.02
C HIS A 242 -4.65 -4.89 28.01
N ILE A 243 -5.24 -4.85 26.81
CA ILE A 243 -4.96 -3.91 25.73
C ILE A 243 -6.26 -3.29 25.22
N THR A 244 -6.16 -2.17 24.49
CA THR A 244 -7.33 -1.48 23.96
C THR A 244 -8.06 -2.32 22.90
N GLU A 245 -9.39 -2.19 22.81
CA GLU A 245 -10.24 -2.95 21.89
C GLU A 245 -9.81 -2.82 20.42
N SER A 246 -9.26 -1.67 20.02
CA SER A 246 -8.78 -1.40 18.67
C SER A 246 -7.48 -2.12 18.32
N THR A 247 -6.79 -2.72 19.31
CA THR A 247 -5.53 -3.47 19.08
C THR A 247 -5.80 -4.81 18.44
N ARG A 248 -4.90 -5.22 17.54
CA ARG A 248 -4.88 -6.58 16.97
C ARG A 248 -3.47 -7.14 17.08
N ILE A 249 -3.37 -8.37 17.53
CA ILE A 249 -2.11 -9.13 17.58
C ILE A 249 -2.34 -10.43 16.82
N HIS A 250 -1.47 -10.71 15.86
CA HIS A 250 -1.49 -11.94 15.06
C HIS A 250 -0.13 -12.61 15.13
N TYR A 251 -0.08 -13.93 15.05
CA TYR A 251 1.19 -14.64 14.91
C TYR A 251 1.01 -15.94 14.14
N VAL A 252 2.14 -16.43 13.65
CA VAL A 252 2.29 -17.75 13.05
C VAL A 252 3.62 -18.35 13.51
N ILE A 253 3.61 -19.63 13.91
CA ILE A 253 4.86 -20.36 14.14
C ILE A 253 5.40 -20.77 12.78
N THR A 254 6.56 -20.22 12.41
CA THR A 254 7.21 -20.47 11.13
C THR A 254 8.17 -21.65 11.18
N GLN A 255 8.67 -21.98 12.40
CA GLN A 255 9.51 -23.15 12.66
C GLN A 255 9.25 -23.67 14.07
N GLY A 256 8.90 -24.94 14.23
CA GLY A 256 8.56 -25.55 15.52
C GLY A 256 9.32 -26.83 15.83
N GLY A 257 10.39 -27.16 15.07
CA GLY A 257 11.12 -28.42 15.14
C GLY A 257 10.77 -29.38 14.00
N ASN A 258 11.42 -30.54 13.93
CA ASN A 258 11.35 -31.46 12.80
C ASN A 258 10.73 -32.82 13.16
N ALA A 259 10.95 -33.32 14.38
CA ALA A 259 10.47 -34.61 14.81
C ALA A 259 10.16 -34.63 16.32
N PRO A 260 9.08 -35.27 16.77
CA PRO A 260 8.63 -35.23 18.16
C PRO A 260 9.55 -35.97 19.15
N ASN A 261 10.39 -36.85 18.67
CA ASN A 261 11.38 -37.59 19.47
C ASN A 261 12.72 -36.87 19.67
N VAL A 262 12.83 -35.65 19.15
CA VAL A 262 14.00 -34.75 19.28
C VAL A 262 13.53 -33.44 19.90
N VAL A 263 14.10 -33.07 21.05
CA VAL A 263 13.86 -31.75 21.66
C VAL A 263 14.34 -30.65 20.71
N PRO A 264 13.46 -29.74 20.27
CA PRO A 264 13.85 -28.70 19.29
C PRO A 264 14.86 -27.70 19.88
N ASP A 265 15.98 -27.51 19.23
CA ASP A 265 16.99 -26.52 19.60
C ASP A 265 16.80 -25.17 18.90
N PHE A 266 15.87 -25.09 17.94
CA PHE A 266 15.48 -23.86 17.26
C PHE A 266 13.97 -23.83 17.03
N ALA A 267 13.35 -22.67 17.32
CA ALA A 267 11.97 -22.37 16.93
C ALA A 267 11.82 -20.88 16.60
N GLU A 268 10.93 -20.57 15.67
CA GLU A 268 10.65 -19.20 15.24
C GLU A 268 9.14 -18.95 15.20
N VAL A 269 8.73 -17.78 15.70
CA VAL A 269 7.36 -17.27 15.60
C VAL A 269 7.37 -15.85 15.04
N TYR A 270 6.48 -15.58 14.08
CA TYR A 270 6.36 -14.28 13.42
C TYR A 270 5.11 -13.58 13.94
N TYR A 271 5.29 -12.37 14.49
CA TYR A 271 4.26 -11.55 15.13
C TYR A 271 3.97 -10.27 14.35
N TYR A 272 2.67 -9.89 14.33
CA TYR A 272 2.16 -8.57 13.97
C TYR A 272 1.38 -7.97 15.14
N ALA A 273 1.67 -6.69 15.48
CA ALA A 273 0.85 -5.86 16.34
C ALA A 273 0.31 -4.67 15.54
N ARG A 274 -0.99 -4.35 15.67
CA ARG A 274 -1.66 -3.26 14.93
C ARG A 274 -2.55 -2.46 15.86
N HIS A 275 -2.61 -1.14 15.64
CA HIS A 275 -3.51 -0.23 16.34
C HIS A 275 -3.80 1.02 15.49
N LEU A 276 -4.81 1.82 15.89
CA LEU A 276 -5.13 3.10 15.25
C LEU A 276 -4.05 4.18 15.40
N THR A 277 -3.12 4.02 16.36
CA THR A 277 -2.01 4.94 16.61
C THR A 277 -0.70 4.18 16.79
N ARG A 278 0.37 4.74 16.27
CA ARG A 278 1.71 4.18 16.42
C ARG A 278 2.16 4.12 17.88
N SER A 279 1.81 5.10 18.68
CA SER A 279 2.18 5.13 20.11
C SER A 279 1.69 3.89 20.84
N GLU A 280 0.44 3.46 20.59
CA GLU A 280 -0.11 2.26 21.19
C GLU A 280 0.49 0.98 20.60
N VAL A 281 0.78 0.96 19.30
CA VAL A 281 1.51 -0.17 18.69
C VAL A 281 2.86 -0.38 19.35
N VAL A 282 3.61 0.70 19.61
CA VAL A 282 4.92 0.63 20.29
C VAL A 282 4.74 0.08 21.69
N ASN A 283 3.81 0.64 22.48
CA ASN A 283 3.51 0.18 23.83
C ASN A 283 3.19 -1.32 23.89
N VAL A 284 2.28 -1.78 23.05
CA VAL A 284 1.87 -3.20 22.99
C VAL A 284 3.03 -4.08 22.50
N PHE A 285 3.79 -3.62 21.52
CA PHE A 285 4.93 -4.38 20.99
C PHE A 285 6.03 -4.56 22.04
N ASP A 286 6.33 -3.56 22.84
CA ASP A 286 7.32 -3.65 23.92
C ASP A 286 6.90 -4.69 24.95
N ARG A 287 5.60 -4.78 25.27
CA ARG A 287 5.05 -5.84 26.14
C ARG A 287 5.13 -7.24 25.52
N ILE A 288 5.01 -7.36 24.18
CA ILE A 288 5.25 -8.61 23.45
C ILE A 288 6.73 -9.02 23.58
N VAL A 289 7.66 -8.08 23.45
CA VAL A 289 9.10 -8.34 23.65
C VAL A 289 9.40 -8.78 25.07
N ASP A 290 8.75 -8.18 26.07
CA ASP A 290 8.94 -8.58 27.47
C ASP A 290 8.35 -9.97 27.75
N ALA A 291 7.23 -10.33 27.13
CA ALA A 291 6.71 -11.70 27.19
C ALA A 291 7.70 -12.71 26.58
N ALA A 292 8.34 -12.37 25.46
CA ALA A 292 9.36 -13.22 24.84
C ALA A 292 10.61 -13.40 25.73
N LYS A 293 11.08 -12.32 26.40
CA LYS A 293 12.17 -12.40 27.38
C LYS A 293 11.81 -13.27 28.58
N GLY A 294 10.59 -13.09 29.12
CA GLY A 294 10.07 -13.91 30.22
C GLY A 294 9.96 -15.38 29.87
N ALA A 295 9.49 -15.68 28.66
CA ALA A 295 9.40 -17.04 28.14
C ALA A 295 10.79 -17.68 28.01
N ALA A 296 11.78 -16.97 27.46
CA ALA A 296 13.13 -17.48 27.35
C ALA A 296 13.77 -17.79 28.71
N LEU A 297 13.57 -16.90 29.68
CA LEU A 297 14.06 -17.09 31.06
C LEU A 297 13.42 -18.31 31.69
N GLY A 298 12.09 -18.46 31.57
CA GLY A 298 11.33 -19.56 32.20
C GLY A 298 11.62 -20.92 31.58
N THR A 299 11.93 -21.00 30.29
CA THR A 299 12.24 -22.26 29.58
C THR A 299 13.72 -22.56 29.49
N GLY A 300 14.58 -21.69 30.00
CA GLY A 300 16.04 -21.85 29.94
C GLY A 300 16.58 -21.81 28.51
N THR A 301 15.92 -21.07 27.62
CA THR A 301 16.34 -20.86 26.23
C THR A 301 16.93 -19.45 26.05
N LYS A 302 17.59 -19.19 24.91
CA LYS A 302 18.00 -17.85 24.47
C LYS A 302 16.98 -17.32 23.46
N MET A 303 16.60 -16.04 23.54
CA MET A 303 15.71 -15.39 22.58
C MET A 303 16.41 -14.21 21.90
N GLU A 304 16.21 -14.12 20.61
CA GLU A 304 16.54 -12.97 19.77
C GLU A 304 15.32 -12.59 18.92
N TYR A 305 15.21 -11.34 18.49
CA TYR A 305 14.19 -10.96 17.55
C TYR A 305 14.72 -10.03 16.46
N GLU A 306 14.13 -10.14 15.28
CA GLU A 306 14.42 -9.34 14.11
C GLU A 306 13.16 -8.55 13.74
N MET A 307 13.29 -7.21 13.72
CA MET A 307 12.23 -6.36 13.19
C MET A 307 12.10 -6.57 11.68
N ILE A 308 10.91 -6.93 11.24
CA ILE A 308 10.62 -7.13 9.82
C ILE A 308 10.05 -5.85 9.21
N GLY A 309 9.14 -5.17 9.92
CA GLY A 309 8.52 -3.95 9.43
C GLY A 309 7.77 -3.18 10.51
N GLY A 310 7.33 -1.99 10.12
CA GLY A 310 6.48 -1.16 10.94
C GLY A 310 6.12 0.10 10.18
N THR A 311 4.85 0.49 10.24
CA THR A 311 4.31 1.67 9.57
C THR A 311 3.54 2.53 10.55
N HIS A 312 3.51 3.83 10.28
CA HIS A 312 2.57 4.74 10.94
C HIS A 312 1.13 4.46 10.52
N GLU A 313 0.18 4.91 11.32
CA GLU A 313 -1.19 5.15 10.88
C GLU A 313 -1.21 6.22 9.78
N LEU A 314 -2.28 6.25 8.98
CA LEU A 314 -2.45 7.32 7.99
C LEU A 314 -2.90 8.62 8.67
N LEU A 315 -2.12 9.69 8.51
CA LEU A 315 -2.48 11.03 8.94
C LEU A 315 -3.37 11.69 7.87
N PHE A 316 -4.59 12.07 8.27
CA PHE A 316 -5.56 12.61 7.33
C PHE A 316 -5.30 14.05 6.94
N ASN A 317 -5.42 14.34 5.64
CA ASN A 317 -5.50 15.69 5.11
C ASN A 317 -6.88 15.94 4.50
N GLU A 318 -7.82 16.40 5.33
CA GLU A 318 -9.20 16.61 4.91
C GLU A 318 -9.33 17.60 3.75
N THR A 319 -8.47 18.62 3.69
CA THR A 319 -8.48 19.61 2.60
C THR A 319 -8.19 18.96 1.25
N LEU A 320 -7.15 18.13 1.17
CA LEU A 320 -6.82 17.39 -0.04
C LEU A 320 -7.89 16.36 -0.40
N GLN A 321 -8.38 15.60 0.57
CA GLN A 321 -9.41 14.59 0.34
C GLN A 321 -10.72 15.19 -0.16
N ARG A 322 -11.16 16.33 0.39
CA ARG A 322 -12.33 17.06 -0.11
C ARG A 322 -12.11 17.57 -1.54
N ARG A 323 -10.89 17.97 -1.88
CA ARG A 323 -10.56 18.36 -3.25
C ARG A 323 -10.61 17.17 -4.20
N VAL A 324 -10.06 16.02 -3.82
CA VAL A 324 -10.14 14.78 -4.60
C VAL A 324 -11.60 14.35 -4.76
N HIS A 325 -12.41 14.40 -3.69
CA HIS A 325 -13.83 14.07 -3.76
C HIS A 325 -14.58 14.95 -4.77
N LYS A 326 -14.37 16.27 -4.73
CA LYS A 326 -14.97 17.20 -5.69
C LYS A 326 -14.54 16.90 -7.14
N ASN A 327 -13.29 16.50 -7.34
CA ASN A 327 -12.81 16.10 -8.66
C ASN A 327 -13.47 14.81 -9.13
N LEU A 328 -13.62 13.80 -8.25
CA LEU A 328 -14.35 12.57 -8.54
C LEU A 328 -15.80 12.86 -8.93
N GLU A 329 -16.51 13.73 -8.20
CA GLU A 329 -17.88 14.16 -8.56
C GLU A 329 -17.94 14.81 -9.94
N THR A 330 -16.91 15.55 -10.33
CA THR A 330 -16.83 16.22 -11.63
C THR A 330 -16.55 15.23 -12.77
N ILE A 331 -15.68 14.22 -12.52
CA ILE A 331 -15.33 13.19 -13.51
C ILE A 331 -16.47 12.17 -13.63
N GLY A 332 -17.08 11.82 -12.51
CA GLY A 332 -18.03 10.72 -12.40
C GLY A 332 -17.35 9.35 -12.37
N GLY A 333 -18.15 8.33 -12.44
CA GLY A 333 -17.71 6.95 -12.65
C GLY A 333 -17.67 6.58 -14.13
N TYR A 334 -17.57 5.30 -14.40
CA TYR A 334 -17.66 4.77 -15.76
C TYR A 334 -18.72 3.68 -15.82
N SER A 335 -19.32 3.50 -17.00
CA SER A 335 -20.32 2.46 -17.24
C SER A 335 -19.64 1.24 -17.85
N TYR A 336 -20.01 0.07 -17.35
CA TYR A 336 -19.59 -1.20 -17.95
C TYR A 336 -20.25 -1.40 -19.31
N SER A 337 -19.52 -1.97 -20.27
CA SER A 337 -20.14 -2.61 -21.44
C SER A 337 -20.97 -3.83 -21.00
N GLU A 338 -21.77 -4.37 -21.90
CA GLU A 338 -22.54 -5.59 -21.61
C GLU A 338 -21.64 -6.79 -21.24
N GLU A 339 -20.49 -6.92 -21.92
CA GLU A 339 -19.51 -7.97 -21.65
C GLU A 339 -18.84 -7.80 -20.29
N GLU A 340 -18.41 -6.58 -19.96
CA GLU A 340 -17.80 -6.24 -18.66
C GLU A 340 -18.81 -6.44 -17.53
N ARG A 341 -20.06 -6.05 -17.71
CA ARG A 341 -21.13 -6.29 -16.74
C ARG A 341 -21.34 -7.77 -16.50
N ALA A 342 -21.48 -8.58 -17.56
CA ALA A 342 -21.64 -10.02 -17.44
C ALA A 342 -20.46 -10.70 -16.75
N PHE A 343 -19.23 -10.20 -16.99
CA PHE A 343 -18.03 -10.67 -16.31
C PHE A 343 -18.05 -10.30 -14.82
N ALA A 344 -18.41 -9.08 -14.49
CA ALA A 344 -18.49 -8.58 -13.11
C ALA A 344 -19.59 -9.28 -12.28
N GLU A 345 -20.75 -9.57 -12.90
CA GLU A 345 -21.83 -10.34 -12.28
C GLU A 345 -21.38 -11.76 -11.92
N LYS A 346 -20.71 -12.46 -12.84
CA LYS A 346 -20.15 -13.80 -12.58
C LYS A 346 -19.09 -13.81 -11.48
N ILE A 347 -18.22 -12.79 -11.43
CA ILE A 347 -17.27 -12.65 -10.30
C ILE A 347 -18.04 -12.50 -8.99
N SER A 348 -19.03 -11.60 -8.93
CA SER A 348 -19.84 -11.36 -7.74
C SER A 348 -20.54 -12.65 -7.26
N GLU A 349 -21.14 -13.40 -8.17
CA GLU A 349 -21.76 -14.71 -7.89
C GLU A 349 -20.73 -15.69 -7.32
N SER A 350 -19.52 -15.78 -7.91
CA SER A 350 -18.45 -16.67 -7.44
C SER A 350 -17.94 -16.33 -6.03
N LEU A 351 -18.14 -15.09 -5.60
CA LEU A 351 -17.81 -14.58 -4.27
C LEU A 351 -19.01 -14.65 -3.28
N GLY A 352 -20.16 -15.16 -3.72
CA GLY A 352 -21.38 -15.22 -2.91
C GLY A 352 -22.01 -13.85 -2.65
N THR A 353 -21.79 -12.89 -3.54
CA THR A 353 -22.32 -11.52 -3.48
C THR A 353 -23.09 -11.18 -4.74
N SER A 354 -23.74 -10.03 -4.76
CA SER A 354 -24.35 -9.45 -5.96
C SER A 354 -23.56 -8.21 -6.40
N LEU A 355 -23.50 -7.99 -7.71
CA LEU A 355 -22.87 -6.79 -8.27
C LEU A 355 -23.61 -5.53 -7.79
N ASN A 356 -22.86 -4.58 -7.26
CA ASN A 356 -23.37 -3.26 -6.90
C ASN A 356 -22.59 -2.18 -7.64
N ASN A 357 -23.18 -1.63 -8.69
CA ASN A 357 -22.56 -0.64 -9.56
C ASN A 357 -22.75 0.80 -9.06
N GLN A 358 -23.55 1.04 -8.03
CA GLN A 358 -23.95 2.39 -7.63
C GLN A 358 -22.76 3.35 -7.50
N TYR A 359 -21.63 2.87 -6.95
CA TYR A 359 -20.45 3.68 -6.71
C TYR A 359 -19.28 3.37 -7.65
N VAL A 360 -19.50 2.54 -8.66
CA VAL A 360 -18.65 2.39 -9.82
C VAL A 360 -19.08 3.38 -10.91
N GLU A 361 -20.38 3.42 -11.20
CA GLU A 361 -20.99 4.37 -12.14
C GLU A 361 -21.15 5.78 -11.54
N GLY A 362 -21.18 5.90 -10.22
CA GLY A 362 -21.23 7.15 -9.47
C GLY A 362 -20.06 7.30 -8.50
N VAL A 363 -20.18 8.25 -7.59
CA VAL A 363 -19.21 8.53 -6.51
C VAL A 363 -19.91 8.37 -5.17
N ALA A 364 -19.29 7.66 -4.25
CA ALA A 364 -19.81 7.49 -2.90
C ALA A 364 -19.80 8.84 -2.16
N PRO A 365 -20.81 9.15 -1.36
CA PRO A 365 -20.84 10.37 -0.54
C PRO A 365 -19.58 10.52 0.32
N TYR A 366 -19.08 11.75 0.44
CA TYR A 366 -17.96 12.01 1.34
C TYR A 366 -18.34 11.71 2.78
N ALA A 367 -17.54 10.90 3.43
CA ALA A 367 -17.72 10.54 4.82
C ALA A 367 -16.39 10.61 5.59
N THR A 368 -16.47 10.86 6.89
CA THR A 368 -15.32 10.83 7.79
C THR A 368 -15.50 9.72 8.82
N GLY A 369 -14.44 9.00 9.11
CA GLY A 369 -14.45 7.88 10.05
C GLY A 369 -14.83 6.55 9.38
N GLY A 370 -15.10 5.55 10.19
CA GLY A 370 -15.36 4.17 9.78
C GLY A 370 -14.35 3.20 10.38
N LYS A 371 -14.51 1.90 10.08
CA LYS A 371 -13.55 0.88 10.51
C LYS A 371 -12.27 1.00 9.69
N ALA A 372 -11.13 0.86 10.35
CA ALA A 372 -9.85 0.71 9.67
C ALA A 372 -9.87 -0.54 8.77
N GLY A 373 -9.45 -0.38 7.52
CA GLY A 373 -9.43 -1.48 6.55
C GLY A 373 -8.19 -2.35 6.66
N GLY A 374 -7.03 -1.75 6.89
CA GLY A 374 -5.74 -2.41 6.91
C GLY A 374 -4.63 -1.47 7.37
N SER A 375 -3.40 -1.76 7.01
CA SER A 375 -2.23 -0.89 7.17
C SER A 375 -1.68 -0.57 5.79
N THR A 376 -1.03 0.57 5.65
CA THR A 376 -0.27 0.94 4.45
C THR A 376 0.95 1.74 4.85
N ASP A 377 2.04 1.62 4.12
CA ASP A 377 3.27 2.37 4.33
C ASP A 377 3.18 3.84 3.85
N VAL A 378 2.07 4.23 3.21
CA VAL A 378 1.70 5.64 2.97
C VAL A 378 1.51 6.41 4.29
N GLY A 379 1.23 5.70 5.39
CA GLY A 379 1.21 6.29 6.73
C GLY A 379 2.46 7.11 7.00
N ASP A 380 3.65 6.56 6.77
CA ASP A 380 4.94 7.24 7.00
C ASP A 380 5.10 8.46 6.10
N VAL A 381 4.69 8.40 4.84
CA VAL A 381 4.68 9.56 3.92
C VAL A 381 3.78 10.67 4.46
N SER A 382 2.59 10.33 4.99
CA SER A 382 1.61 11.29 5.49
C SER A 382 2.09 12.08 6.71
N PHE A 383 3.07 11.55 7.48
CA PHE A 383 3.73 12.27 8.56
C PHE A 383 4.89 13.15 8.08
N ALA A 384 5.41 12.92 6.88
CA ALA A 384 6.49 13.71 6.30
C ALA A 384 5.98 14.87 5.44
N VAL A 385 4.87 14.67 4.69
CA VAL A 385 4.33 15.63 3.75
C VAL A 385 2.78 15.57 3.73
N PRO A 386 2.06 16.68 3.53
CA PRO A 386 0.61 16.67 3.33
C PRO A 386 0.20 15.70 2.23
N THR A 387 -0.55 14.64 2.61
CA THR A 387 -0.90 13.52 1.73
C THR A 387 -2.41 13.32 1.66
#